data_8b7d7a34e5110c43810e3a688aa4882d
#
_entry.id   8b7d7a34e5110c43810e3a688aa4882d
#
_cell.length_a   1.000
_cell.length_b   1.000
_cell.length_c   1.000
_cell.angle_alpha   90.00
_cell.angle_beta   90.00
_cell.angle_gamma   90.00
#
_symmetry.space_group_name_H-M   'P 1'
#
loop_
_entity.id
_entity.type
_entity.pdbx_description
1 polymer ?
#
loop_
_entity_poly.entity_id
_entity_poly.type
_entity_poly.pdbx_seq_one_letter_code
_entity_poly.pdbx_strand_id
1 'polypeptide(L)'
;TGVLKEVLNLDYGFEIYSLLSRWNPLNFRRFLPKNKTNNKILIVGSGPAGFNLAYHLLQEGHYITSIDGLKIEPLNPEISGIDFDKNPVDFKAVKDVESELFSDLSSRSPKGFGGVMEYGITVRWNKNLLNIVRIILERNRNFRLYGGVRFGSQINKEIAFDDLGFDHIALCAGAGSPNIISIKNNLSKGVRKASDFLMNLQLSGAFGKNSLSNLQIRLPAIIIGGGLTAIDSATEILSYYIVQIEKFAKRYDE
;
A
#
# COMPACT_ATOMS: atom_id res chain seq x y z
N THR A 1 -11.26 -1.96 15.04
CA THR A 1 -11.48 -0.65 15.73
C THR A 1 -12.96 -0.34 15.89
N GLY A 2 -13.81 -0.56 14.88
CA GLY A 2 -15.27 -0.42 14.99
C GLY A 2 -15.85 -1.25 16.14
N VAL A 3 -15.47 -2.50 16.25
CA VAL A 3 -15.91 -3.40 17.34
C VAL A 3 -15.53 -2.86 18.72
N LEU A 4 -14.33 -2.32 18.88
CA LEU A 4 -13.91 -1.71 20.15
C LEU A 4 -14.72 -0.44 20.49
N LYS A 5 -15.06 0.37 19.50
CA LYS A 5 -15.90 1.54 19.69
C LYS A 5 -17.35 1.15 20.04
N GLU A 6 -17.92 0.19 19.31
CA GLU A 6 -19.30 -0.25 19.51
C GLU A 6 -19.51 -1.06 20.80
N VAL A 7 -18.59 -1.99 21.09
CA VAL A 7 -18.72 -2.90 22.26
C VAL A 7 -18.24 -2.27 23.55
N LEU A 8 -17.16 -1.48 23.50
CA LEU A 8 -16.52 -0.91 24.69
C LEU A 8 -16.74 0.60 24.85
N ASN A 9 -17.40 1.25 23.88
CA ASN A 9 -17.62 2.71 23.85
C ASN A 9 -16.34 3.52 24.15
N LEU A 10 -15.22 3.07 23.54
CA LEU A 10 -13.90 3.68 23.77
C LEU A 10 -13.56 4.68 22.65
N ASP A 11 -13.45 5.94 22.99
CA ASP A 11 -13.06 7.02 22.07
C ASP A 11 -11.65 6.87 21.48
N TYR A 12 -10.81 6.05 22.08
CA TYR A 12 -9.42 5.83 21.71
C TYR A 12 -9.15 4.41 21.18
N GLY A 13 -10.16 3.75 20.58
CA GLY A 13 -10.01 2.35 20.09
C GLY A 13 -8.84 2.14 19.14
N PHE A 14 -8.53 3.14 18.28
CA PHE A 14 -7.38 3.06 17.39
C PHE A 14 -6.04 3.11 18.15
N GLU A 15 -5.92 3.98 19.15
CA GLU A 15 -4.67 4.10 19.92
C GLU A 15 -4.41 2.84 20.75
N ILE A 16 -5.47 2.24 21.30
CA ILE A 16 -5.40 0.94 21.98
C ILE A 16 -4.95 -0.15 20.99
N TYR A 17 -5.53 -0.20 19.82
CA TYR A 17 -5.12 -1.13 18.76
C TYR A 17 -3.66 -0.92 18.35
N SER A 18 -3.24 0.32 18.14
CA SER A 18 -1.85 0.68 17.81
C SER A 18 -0.88 0.25 18.92
N LEU A 19 -1.26 0.41 20.18
CA LEU A 19 -0.47 -0.08 21.31
C LEU A 19 -0.40 -1.61 21.32
N LEU A 20 -1.53 -2.30 21.14
CA LEU A 20 -1.59 -3.77 21.11
C LEU A 20 -0.85 -4.35 19.90
N SER A 21 -0.75 -3.63 18.79
CA SER A 21 0.07 -4.08 17.66
C SER A 21 1.57 -4.10 17.97
N ARG A 22 2.02 -3.29 18.94
CA ARG A 22 3.42 -3.29 19.44
C ARG A 22 3.60 -4.26 20.60
N TRP A 23 2.58 -4.40 21.40
CA TRP A 23 2.53 -5.31 22.54
C TRP A 23 1.41 -6.31 22.32
N ASN A 24 1.77 -7.51 21.87
CA ASN A 24 0.80 -8.56 21.60
C ASN A 24 0.62 -9.47 22.82
N PRO A 25 -0.43 -9.32 23.64
CA PRO A 25 -0.65 -10.14 24.82
C PRO A 25 -0.96 -11.60 24.49
N LEU A 26 -1.31 -11.91 23.23
CA LEU A 26 -1.54 -13.27 22.76
C LEU A 26 -0.26 -13.99 22.33
N ASN A 27 0.86 -13.29 22.28
CA ASN A 27 2.14 -13.90 22.01
C ASN A 27 2.72 -14.52 23.30
N PHE A 28 2.45 -15.79 23.54
CA PHE A 28 2.90 -16.50 24.73
C PHE A 28 4.42 -16.63 24.87
N ARG A 29 5.17 -16.47 23.78
CA ARG A 29 6.63 -16.51 23.83
C ARG A 29 7.25 -15.16 24.19
N ARG A 30 6.62 -14.08 23.75
CA ARG A 30 7.12 -12.72 23.95
C ARG A 30 6.00 -11.70 23.81
N PHE A 31 5.71 -11.00 24.89
CA PHE A 31 4.67 -9.96 24.93
C PHE A 31 5.16 -8.60 24.43
N LEU A 32 6.41 -8.28 24.69
CA LEU A 32 6.99 -6.99 24.37
C LEU A 32 7.99 -7.10 23.20
N PRO A 33 8.16 -6.05 22.41
CA PRO A 33 9.24 -5.97 21.44
C PRO A 33 10.59 -6.18 22.13
N LYS A 34 11.55 -6.74 21.42
CA LYS A 34 12.94 -6.84 21.91
C LYS A 34 13.56 -5.46 22.06
N ASN A 35 14.59 -5.40 22.90
CA ASN A 35 15.46 -4.23 22.99
C ASN A 35 16.05 -3.90 21.61
N LYS A 36 16.31 -2.62 21.40
CA LYS A 36 16.92 -2.15 20.15
C LYS A 36 18.23 -2.88 19.89
N THR A 37 18.38 -3.33 18.66
CA THR A 37 19.66 -3.82 18.14
C THR A 37 20.34 -2.71 17.34
N ASN A 38 21.59 -2.90 16.95
CA ASN A 38 22.27 -1.96 16.06
C ASN A 38 22.12 -2.34 14.58
N ASN A 39 21.40 -3.43 14.28
CA ASN A 39 21.26 -3.91 12.91
C ASN A 39 20.33 -3.00 12.10
N LYS A 40 20.80 -2.56 10.96
CA LYS A 40 20.09 -1.76 9.98
C LYS A 40 19.71 -2.62 8.78
N ILE A 41 18.44 -2.71 8.48
CA ILE A 41 17.91 -3.59 7.42
C ILE A 41 17.21 -2.75 6.36
N LEU A 42 17.64 -2.90 5.11
CA LEU A 42 17.00 -2.32 3.94
C LEU A 42 15.96 -3.31 3.41
N ILE A 43 14.70 -2.88 3.33
CA ILE A 43 13.62 -3.64 2.69
C ILE A 43 13.32 -3.01 1.34
N VAL A 44 13.46 -3.81 0.28
CA VAL A 44 13.20 -3.39 -1.10
C VAL A 44 11.81 -3.87 -1.52
N GLY A 45 10.88 -2.93 -1.64
CA GLY A 45 9.48 -3.17 -1.94
C GLY A 45 8.58 -3.12 -0.71
N SER A 46 7.58 -2.25 -0.75
CA SER A 46 6.63 -2.00 0.34
C SER A 46 5.28 -2.69 0.12
N GLY A 47 5.25 -3.75 -0.69
CA GLY A 47 4.07 -4.61 -0.83
C GLY A 47 3.78 -5.46 0.42
N PRO A 48 2.81 -6.40 0.35
CA PRO A 48 2.42 -7.22 1.50
C PRO A 48 3.58 -7.94 2.19
N ALA A 49 4.53 -8.46 1.43
CA ALA A 49 5.73 -9.11 2.00
C ALA A 49 6.61 -8.10 2.74
N GLY A 50 6.86 -6.93 2.12
CA GLY A 50 7.76 -5.91 2.69
C GLY A 50 7.24 -5.31 3.99
N PHE A 51 5.98 -4.88 4.04
CA PHE A 51 5.46 -4.27 5.26
C PHE A 51 5.26 -5.28 6.40
N ASN A 52 4.87 -6.53 6.10
CA ASN A 52 4.80 -7.57 7.12
C ASN A 52 6.20 -7.88 7.69
N LEU A 53 7.19 -8.03 6.82
CA LEU A 53 8.57 -8.24 7.26
C LEU A 53 9.05 -7.05 8.10
N ALA A 54 8.80 -5.82 7.66
CA ALA A 54 9.13 -4.61 8.42
C ALA A 54 8.53 -4.67 9.83
N TYR A 55 7.24 -4.96 9.94
CA TYR A 55 6.56 -5.07 11.22
C TYR A 55 7.24 -6.08 12.15
N HIS A 56 7.51 -7.29 11.68
CA HIS A 56 8.13 -8.33 12.50
C HIS A 56 9.58 -8.00 12.90
N LEU A 57 10.36 -7.46 11.98
CA LEU A 57 11.74 -7.05 12.29
C LEU A 57 11.81 -5.87 13.27
N LEU A 58 10.84 -4.96 13.22
CA LEU A 58 10.70 -3.90 14.22
C LEU A 58 10.40 -4.47 15.62
N GLN A 59 9.60 -5.54 15.71
CA GLN A 59 9.35 -6.25 16.97
C GLN A 59 10.63 -6.95 17.49
N GLU A 60 11.51 -7.36 16.58
CA GLU A 60 12.84 -7.89 16.92
C GLU A 60 13.86 -6.80 17.33
N GLY A 61 13.48 -5.52 17.26
CA GLY A 61 14.29 -4.39 17.71
C GLY A 61 15.27 -3.84 16.67
N HIS A 62 15.13 -4.21 15.39
CA HIS A 62 15.99 -3.74 14.31
C HIS A 62 15.60 -2.34 13.82
N TYR A 63 16.55 -1.67 13.14
CA TYR A 63 16.28 -0.43 12.40
C TYR A 63 15.94 -0.79 10.95
N ILE A 64 14.78 -0.34 10.51
CA ILE A 64 14.22 -0.70 9.20
C ILE A 64 14.10 0.53 8.32
N THR A 65 14.69 0.46 7.15
CA THR A 65 14.44 1.39 6.05
C THR A 65 13.76 0.63 4.92
N SER A 66 12.55 1.03 4.57
CA SER A 66 11.81 0.46 3.43
C SER A 66 11.85 1.42 2.26
N ILE A 67 12.13 0.90 1.07
CA ILE A 67 12.10 1.66 -0.19
C ILE A 67 11.13 1.03 -1.17
N ASP A 68 10.48 1.88 -1.97
CA ASP A 68 9.61 1.43 -3.07
C ASP A 68 9.81 2.31 -4.30
N GLY A 69 9.76 1.70 -5.49
CA GLY A 69 9.84 2.41 -6.76
C GLY A 69 8.63 3.31 -7.05
N LEU A 70 7.51 3.09 -6.37
CA LEU A 70 6.34 3.95 -6.45
C LEU A 70 6.54 5.23 -5.64
N LYS A 71 6.00 6.32 -6.15
CA LYS A 71 5.92 7.57 -5.39
C LYS A 71 4.93 7.39 -4.25
N ILE A 72 5.40 7.61 -3.03
CA ILE A 72 4.60 7.49 -1.82
C ILE A 72 4.26 8.90 -1.31
N GLU A 73 2.98 9.20 -1.16
CA GLU A 73 2.57 10.44 -0.53
C GLU A 73 2.87 10.39 0.98
N PRO A 74 3.48 11.45 1.54
CA PRO A 74 3.68 11.54 2.97
C PRO A 74 2.31 11.65 3.68
N LEU A 75 2.19 11.04 4.84
CA LEU A 75 1.06 11.28 5.74
C LEU A 75 1.27 12.61 6.48
N ASN A 76 0.17 13.18 6.98
CA ASN A 76 0.25 14.35 7.85
C ASN A 76 1.14 14.03 9.08
N PRO A 77 2.18 14.82 9.35
CA PRO A 77 3.08 14.62 10.50
C PRO A 77 2.37 14.49 11.84
N GLU A 78 1.30 15.25 12.06
CA GLU A 78 0.49 15.17 13.28
C GLU A 78 -0.20 13.81 13.47
N ILE A 79 -0.34 13.03 12.41
CA ILE A 79 -0.95 11.69 12.43
C ILE A 79 0.12 10.62 12.44
N SER A 80 1.12 10.75 11.57
CA SER A 80 2.17 9.74 11.39
C SER A 80 3.25 9.79 12.48
N GLY A 81 3.47 10.94 13.10
CA GLY A 81 4.59 11.14 14.02
C GLY A 81 5.95 11.24 13.34
N ILE A 82 5.95 11.53 12.02
CA ILE A 82 7.16 11.69 11.20
C ILE A 82 7.00 12.94 10.35
N ASP A 83 7.98 13.84 10.38
CA ASP A 83 8.01 15.02 9.51
C ASP A 83 8.44 14.67 8.07
N PHE A 84 8.48 15.68 7.20
CA PHE A 84 8.86 15.48 5.80
C PHE A 84 10.34 15.12 5.62
N ASP A 85 11.19 15.47 6.60
CA ASP A 85 12.61 15.11 6.65
C ASP A 85 12.84 13.76 7.33
N LYS A 86 11.78 13.04 7.64
CA LYS A 86 11.77 11.72 8.28
C LYS A 86 12.25 11.72 9.75
N ASN A 87 12.18 12.86 10.42
CA ASN A 87 12.45 12.94 11.84
C ASN A 87 11.19 12.64 12.65
N PRO A 88 11.32 11.96 13.80
CA PRO A 88 10.20 11.75 14.71
C PRO A 88 9.71 13.07 15.30
N VAL A 89 8.41 13.32 15.23
CA VAL A 89 7.71 14.44 15.85
C VAL A 89 6.56 13.94 16.71
N ASP A 90 6.02 14.80 17.55
CA ASP A 90 4.83 14.46 18.32
C ASP A 90 3.62 14.31 17.40
N PHE A 91 2.73 13.40 17.74
CA PHE A 91 1.51 13.13 16.98
C PHE A 91 0.27 13.19 17.87
N LYS A 92 -0.84 13.53 17.25
CA LYS A 92 -2.15 13.55 17.90
C LYS A 92 -2.76 12.15 17.93
N ALA A 93 -3.50 11.86 18.99
CA ALA A 93 -4.27 10.64 19.08
C ALA A 93 -5.42 10.65 18.07
N VAL A 94 -5.58 9.57 17.33
CA VAL A 94 -6.69 9.36 16.40
C VAL A 94 -7.90 8.89 17.21
N LYS A 95 -8.93 9.70 17.27
CA LYS A 95 -10.17 9.40 18.01
C LYS A 95 -11.17 8.63 17.17
N ASP A 96 -11.34 9.04 15.91
CA ASP A 96 -12.23 8.40 14.95
C ASP A 96 -11.48 8.08 13.66
N VAL A 97 -11.30 6.78 13.40
CA VAL A 97 -10.56 6.28 12.23
C VAL A 97 -11.25 6.68 10.91
N GLU A 98 -12.57 6.63 10.87
CA GLU A 98 -13.30 6.89 9.62
C GLU A 98 -13.23 8.37 9.24
N SER A 99 -13.51 9.25 10.18
CA SER A 99 -13.52 10.69 9.91
C SER A 99 -12.11 11.29 9.74
N GLU A 100 -11.10 10.74 10.43
CA GLU A 100 -9.75 11.31 10.44
C GLU A 100 -8.80 10.67 9.42
N LEU A 101 -9.00 9.37 9.09
CA LEU A 101 -8.06 8.61 8.25
C LEU A 101 -8.63 8.15 6.92
N PHE A 102 -9.96 8.06 6.80
CA PHE A 102 -10.58 7.56 5.58
C PHE A 102 -10.94 8.71 4.64
N SER A 103 -10.78 8.45 3.36
CA SER A 103 -11.18 9.35 2.27
C SER A 103 -12.04 8.57 1.29
N ASP A 104 -12.84 9.29 0.50
CA ASP A 104 -13.55 8.67 -0.61
C ASP A 104 -12.54 7.97 -1.54
N LEU A 105 -12.78 6.68 -1.80
CA LEU A 105 -11.90 5.87 -2.64
C LEU A 105 -11.83 6.38 -4.08
N SER A 106 -12.87 7.07 -4.56
CA SER A 106 -12.88 7.69 -5.88
C SER A 106 -11.98 8.94 -5.99
N SER A 107 -11.62 9.55 -4.87
CA SER A 107 -10.74 10.72 -4.80
C SER A 107 -9.35 10.41 -4.20
N ARG A 108 -9.18 9.21 -3.67
CA ARG A 108 -7.95 8.80 -2.99
C ARG A 108 -6.78 8.64 -3.95
N SER A 109 -5.69 9.31 -3.69
CA SER A 109 -4.41 9.03 -4.37
C SER A 109 -3.81 7.70 -3.91
N PRO A 110 -3.01 7.02 -4.75
CA PRO A 110 -2.25 5.85 -4.33
C PRO A 110 -1.38 6.15 -3.10
N LYS A 111 -1.43 5.27 -2.11
CA LYS A 111 -0.66 5.44 -0.86
C LYS A 111 0.73 4.81 -0.90
N GLY A 112 1.08 4.17 -2.02
CA GLY A 112 2.44 3.74 -2.30
C GLY A 112 2.87 2.43 -1.66
N PHE A 113 1.93 1.57 -1.29
CA PHE A 113 2.28 0.25 -0.79
C PHE A 113 2.65 -0.78 -1.87
N GLY A 114 2.54 -0.45 -3.13
CA GLY A 114 2.91 -1.36 -4.22
C GLY A 114 2.12 -2.67 -4.30
N GLY A 115 2.26 -3.36 -5.43
CA GLY A 115 1.69 -4.67 -5.65
C GLY A 115 0.17 -4.73 -5.44
N VAL A 116 -0.30 -5.88 -4.99
CA VAL A 116 -1.74 -6.18 -4.80
C VAL A 116 -2.47 -5.27 -3.80
N MET A 117 -1.75 -4.55 -2.96
CA MET A 117 -2.36 -3.63 -2.01
C MET A 117 -2.94 -2.39 -2.69
N GLU A 118 -2.39 -1.98 -3.82
CA GLU A 118 -2.85 -0.83 -4.61
C GLU A 118 -3.67 -1.24 -5.85
N TYR A 119 -3.97 -2.53 -6.04
CA TYR A 119 -4.75 -2.99 -7.18
C TYR A 119 -6.17 -2.43 -7.18
N GLY A 120 -6.60 -1.90 -8.35
CA GLY A 120 -7.97 -1.53 -8.62
C GLY A 120 -8.55 -0.46 -7.71
N ILE A 121 -9.88 -0.33 -7.68
CA ILE A 121 -10.64 0.65 -6.91
C ILE A 121 -11.28 0.00 -5.67
N THR A 122 -11.95 -1.14 -5.87
CA THR A 122 -12.83 -1.78 -4.89
C THR A 122 -12.34 -3.14 -4.42
N VAL A 123 -11.22 -3.61 -4.96
CA VAL A 123 -10.73 -4.97 -4.81
C VAL A 123 -10.62 -5.38 -3.34
N ARG A 124 -11.22 -6.50 -3.02
CA ARG A 124 -11.10 -7.30 -1.80
C ARG A 124 -11.40 -6.59 -0.49
N TRP A 125 -11.01 -5.35 -0.29
CA TRP A 125 -11.08 -4.67 1.00
C TRP A 125 -10.98 -3.15 0.86
N ASN A 126 -11.38 -2.45 1.90
CA ASN A 126 -11.29 -1.00 1.94
C ASN A 126 -9.83 -0.55 2.02
N LYS A 127 -9.33 0.06 0.95
CA LYS A 127 -7.94 0.52 0.85
C LYS A 127 -7.57 1.63 1.83
N ASN A 128 -8.53 2.30 2.44
CA ASN A 128 -8.25 3.23 3.52
C ASN A 128 -7.55 2.56 4.70
N LEU A 129 -7.70 1.23 4.87
CA LEU A 129 -6.96 0.47 5.87
C LEU A 129 -5.44 0.52 5.68
N LEU A 130 -4.95 0.84 4.48
CA LEU A 130 -3.52 1.07 4.23
C LEU A 130 -2.96 2.23 5.07
N ASN A 131 -3.75 3.26 5.34
CA ASN A 131 -3.34 4.36 6.22
C ASN A 131 -3.04 3.85 7.64
N ILE A 132 -3.84 2.90 8.13
CA ILE A 132 -3.64 2.28 9.45
C ILE A 132 -2.31 1.52 9.48
N VAL A 133 -2.04 0.71 8.45
CA VAL A 133 -0.76 -0.03 8.34
C VAL A 133 0.42 0.94 8.33
N ARG A 134 0.34 2.01 7.56
CA ARG A 134 1.40 3.03 7.50
C ARG A 134 1.64 3.69 8.84
N ILE A 135 0.59 4.13 9.52
CA ILE A 135 0.69 4.81 10.82
C ILE A 135 1.35 3.88 11.85
N ILE A 136 0.97 2.60 11.89
CA ILE A 136 1.58 1.61 12.79
C ILE A 136 3.08 1.49 12.55
N LEU A 137 3.52 1.49 11.30
CA LEU A 137 4.94 1.40 10.97
C LEU A 137 5.65 2.75 11.20
N GLU A 138 5.13 3.85 10.68
CA GLU A 138 5.79 5.15 10.72
C GLU A 138 5.93 5.72 12.14
N ARG A 139 4.98 5.46 13.04
CA ARG A 139 5.08 5.81 14.46
C ARG A 139 6.18 5.05 15.21
N ASN A 140 6.76 4.03 14.59
CA ASN A 140 7.92 3.36 15.16
C ASN A 140 9.19 4.16 14.83
N ARG A 141 9.89 4.64 15.86
CA ARG A 141 11.09 5.47 15.71
C ARG A 141 12.23 4.80 14.96
N ASN A 142 12.20 3.48 14.86
CA ASN A 142 13.19 2.69 14.12
C ASN A 142 12.80 2.42 12.66
N PHE A 143 11.66 2.96 12.19
CA PHE A 143 11.19 2.77 10.82
C PHE A 143 11.33 4.02 9.97
N ARG A 144 11.74 3.84 8.72
CA ARG A 144 11.73 4.88 7.69
C ARG A 144 11.21 4.32 6.38
N LEU A 145 10.41 5.11 5.66
CA LEU A 145 9.82 4.75 4.38
C LEU A 145 10.16 5.81 3.33
N TYR A 146 10.73 5.38 2.22
CA TYR A 146 11.05 6.24 1.08
C TYR A 146 10.39 5.72 -0.19
N GLY A 147 9.57 6.57 -0.82
CA GLY A 147 8.98 6.31 -2.12
C GLY A 147 9.79 6.91 -3.26
N GLY A 148 9.57 6.41 -4.46
CA GLY A 148 10.27 6.88 -5.67
C GLY A 148 11.73 6.43 -5.74
N VAL A 149 12.15 5.47 -4.93
CA VAL A 149 13.51 4.94 -4.86
C VAL A 149 13.55 3.53 -5.44
N ARG A 150 14.31 3.35 -6.51
CA ARG A 150 14.45 2.05 -7.20
C ARG A 150 15.78 1.39 -6.85
N PHE A 151 15.69 0.18 -6.33
CA PHE A 151 16.85 -0.68 -6.14
C PHE A 151 17.37 -1.19 -7.49
N GLY A 152 18.67 -1.15 -7.65
CA GLY A 152 19.37 -1.49 -8.90
C GLY A 152 19.75 -0.27 -9.75
N SER A 153 18.99 0.84 -9.68
CA SER A 153 19.30 2.05 -10.44
C SER A 153 19.75 3.24 -9.59
N GLN A 154 19.07 3.49 -8.48
CA GLN A 154 19.40 4.60 -7.57
C GLN A 154 20.17 4.11 -6.33
N ILE A 155 19.79 2.97 -5.81
CA ILE A 155 20.51 2.28 -4.75
C ILE A 155 20.78 0.86 -5.26
N ASN A 156 22.04 0.48 -5.31
CA ASN A 156 22.48 -0.89 -5.59
C ASN A 156 23.01 -1.55 -4.31
N LYS A 157 23.53 -2.76 -4.42
CA LYS A 157 24.05 -3.53 -3.31
C LYS A 157 25.25 -2.83 -2.65
N GLU A 158 26.17 -2.32 -3.45
CA GLU A 158 27.39 -1.66 -3.00
C GLU A 158 27.03 -0.39 -2.23
N ILE A 159 26.22 0.48 -2.80
CA ILE A 159 25.75 1.70 -2.10
C ILE A 159 25.03 1.34 -0.79
N ALA A 160 24.20 0.30 -0.79
CA ALA A 160 23.47 -0.07 0.42
C ALA A 160 24.37 -0.54 1.55
N PHE A 161 25.36 -1.37 1.26
CA PHE A 161 26.27 -1.89 2.30
C PHE A 161 27.39 -0.92 2.63
N ASP A 162 28.08 -0.39 1.61
CA ASP A 162 29.33 0.33 1.79
C ASP A 162 29.11 1.80 2.14
N ASP A 163 28.15 2.47 1.48
CA ASP A 163 27.90 3.91 1.67
C ASP A 163 26.84 4.19 2.75
N LEU A 164 25.73 3.42 2.75
CA LEU A 164 24.61 3.63 3.66
C LEU A 164 24.71 2.80 4.95
N GLY A 165 25.61 1.82 4.99
CA GLY A 165 25.91 1.01 6.16
C GLY A 165 24.74 0.14 6.61
N PHE A 166 24.01 -0.46 5.69
CA PHE A 166 23.05 -1.50 6.01
C PHE A 166 23.75 -2.83 6.26
N ASP A 167 23.26 -3.58 7.23
CA ASP A 167 23.79 -4.91 7.55
C ASP A 167 23.11 -5.99 6.69
N HIS A 168 21.85 -5.75 6.29
CA HIS A 168 21.05 -6.71 5.52
C HIS A 168 20.18 -6.02 4.48
N ILE A 169 19.92 -6.72 3.38
CA ILE A 169 18.95 -6.32 2.35
C ILE A 169 17.92 -7.43 2.20
N ALA A 170 16.65 -7.08 2.36
CA ALA A 170 15.52 -7.98 2.14
C ALA A 170 14.81 -7.61 0.82
N LEU A 171 14.83 -8.50 -0.16
CA LEU A 171 14.20 -8.29 -1.45
C LEU A 171 12.74 -8.71 -1.40
N CYS A 172 11.84 -7.75 -1.36
CA CYS A 172 10.38 -7.92 -1.33
C CYS A 172 9.72 -7.32 -2.57
N ALA A 173 10.42 -7.35 -3.71
CA ALA A 173 10.03 -6.66 -4.95
C ALA A 173 8.92 -7.39 -5.75
N GLY A 174 8.32 -8.43 -5.21
CA GLY A 174 7.28 -9.23 -5.86
C GLY A 174 7.82 -10.17 -6.94
N ALA A 175 6.90 -10.69 -7.77
CA ALA A 175 7.22 -11.71 -8.77
C ALA A 175 7.82 -11.16 -10.08
N GLY A 176 7.92 -9.83 -10.21
CA GLY A 176 8.44 -9.18 -11.42
C GLY A 176 7.40 -9.12 -12.55
N SER A 177 7.81 -9.37 -13.78
CA SER A 177 6.93 -9.30 -14.95
C SER A 177 5.87 -10.40 -14.93
N PRO A 178 4.60 -10.07 -15.23
CA PRO A 178 3.56 -11.08 -15.34
C PRO A 178 3.79 -12.00 -16.53
N ASN A 179 3.42 -13.26 -16.38
CA ASN A 179 3.51 -14.24 -17.44
C ASN A 179 2.61 -13.87 -18.62
N ILE A 180 3.13 -14.04 -19.84
CA ILE A 180 2.36 -13.89 -21.07
C ILE A 180 1.79 -15.26 -21.43
N ILE A 181 0.46 -15.33 -21.57
CA ILE A 181 -0.19 -16.56 -21.99
C ILE A 181 0.11 -16.81 -23.47
N SER A 182 0.61 -18.00 -23.80
CA SER A 182 0.92 -18.39 -25.18
C SER A 182 -0.35 -18.84 -25.90
N ILE A 183 -1.15 -17.89 -26.34
CA ILE A 183 -2.34 -18.11 -27.16
C ILE A 183 -2.26 -17.31 -28.46
N LYS A 184 -2.98 -17.74 -29.48
CA LYS A 184 -3.10 -16.98 -30.73
C LYS A 184 -3.66 -15.59 -30.45
N ASN A 185 -3.07 -14.57 -31.05
CA ASN A 185 -3.49 -13.17 -30.93
C ASN A 185 -3.34 -12.55 -29.52
N ASN A 186 -2.46 -13.07 -28.68
CA ASN A 186 -2.20 -12.53 -27.34
C ASN A 186 -1.67 -11.07 -27.31
N LEU A 187 -1.23 -10.55 -28.45
CA LEU A 187 -0.80 -9.14 -28.61
C LEU A 187 -1.84 -8.28 -29.34
N SER A 188 -3.03 -8.81 -29.62
CA SER A 188 -4.08 -8.05 -30.29
C SER A 188 -4.56 -6.88 -29.42
N LYS A 189 -5.02 -5.81 -30.09
CA LYS A 189 -5.60 -4.65 -29.41
C LYS A 189 -6.77 -5.08 -28.52
N GLY A 190 -6.72 -4.68 -27.25
CA GLY A 190 -7.72 -5.04 -26.24
C GLY A 190 -7.29 -6.20 -25.34
N VAL A 191 -6.28 -6.98 -25.70
CA VAL A 191 -5.69 -7.98 -24.79
C VAL A 191 -4.80 -7.27 -23.77
N ARG A 192 -5.05 -7.52 -22.48
CA ARG A 192 -4.32 -6.91 -21.37
C ARG A 192 -4.00 -7.96 -20.32
N LYS A 193 -2.87 -7.80 -19.66
CA LYS A 193 -2.57 -8.55 -18.44
C LYS A 193 -3.37 -7.98 -17.27
N ALA A 194 -3.88 -8.84 -16.41
CA ALA A 194 -4.68 -8.43 -15.27
C ALA A 194 -3.93 -7.44 -14.35
N SER A 195 -2.65 -7.75 -14.04
CA SER A 195 -1.82 -6.87 -13.22
C SER A 195 -1.64 -5.48 -13.83
N ASP A 196 -1.40 -5.41 -15.15
CA ASP A 196 -1.24 -4.14 -15.84
C ASP A 196 -2.53 -3.31 -15.80
N PHE A 197 -3.68 -3.96 -15.98
CA PHE A 197 -4.98 -3.31 -15.88
C PHE A 197 -5.25 -2.78 -14.47
N LEU A 198 -5.14 -3.64 -13.47
CA LEU A 198 -5.46 -3.32 -12.08
C LEU A 198 -4.52 -2.23 -11.50
N MET A 199 -3.22 -2.30 -11.81
CA MET A 199 -2.27 -1.28 -11.38
C MET A 199 -2.50 0.04 -12.11
N ASN A 200 -2.77 0.03 -13.41
CA ASN A 200 -2.98 1.26 -14.17
C ASN A 200 -4.23 2.02 -13.73
N LEU A 201 -5.27 1.36 -13.26
CA LEU A 201 -6.42 2.04 -12.67
C LEU A 201 -6.00 3.00 -11.54
N GLN A 202 -5.07 2.56 -10.70
CA GLN A 202 -4.54 3.37 -9.60
C GLN A 202 -3.47 4.36 -10.06
N LEU A 203 -2.42 3.87 -10.73
CA LEU A 203 -1.23 4.67 -11.04
C LEU A 203 -1.51 5.80 -12.03
N SER A 204 -2.44 5.62 -12.96
CA SER A 204 -2.86 6.67 -13.88
C SER A 204 -3.92 7.61 -13.29
N GLY A 205 -4.49 7.27 -12.15
CA GLY A 205 -5.64 7.97 -11.59
C GLY A 205 -6.94 7.81 -12.39
N ALA A 206 -7.01 6.81 -13.30
CA ALA A 206 -8.18 6.62 -14.17
C ALA A 206 -9.47 6.34 -13.38
N PHE A 207 -9.35 5.78 -12.19
CA PHE A 207 -10.48 5.51 -11.30
C PHE A 207 -11.19 6.78 -10.80
N GLY A 208 -10.50 7.92 -10.77
CA GLY A 208 -11.07 9.16 -10.26
C GLY A 208 -12.09 9.78 -11.21
N LYS A 209 -13.27 10.13 -10.68
CA LYS A 209 -14.37 10.72 -11.47
C LYS A 209 -14.00 12.01 -12.19
N ASN A 210 -13.12 12.81 -11.61
CA ASN A 210 -12.65 14.09 -12.16
C ASN A 210 -11.29 13.97 -12.87
N SER A 211 -10.71 12.78 -12.96
CA SER A 211 -9.43 12.57 -13.65
C SER A 211 -9.61 12.61 -15.17
N LEU A 212 -8.67 13.28 -15.86
CA LEU A 212 -8.60 13.24 -17.33
C LEU A 212 -8.13 11.86 -17.84
N SER A 213 -7.40 11.12 -17.03
CA SER A 213 -6.93 9.78 -17.38
C SER A 213 -8.09 8.83 -17.58
N ASN A 214 -8.01 8.00 -18.60
CA ASN A 214 -9.02 7.02 -18.93
C ASN A 214 -8.38 5.71 -19.39
N LEU A 215 -8.80 4.62 -18.79
CA LEU A 215 -8.37 3.28 -19.16
C LEU A 215 -9.52 2.58 -19.91
N GLN A 216 -9.55 2.78 -21.22
CA GLN A 216 -10.68 2.35 -22.04
C GLN A 216 -11.01 0.86 -21.86
N ILE A 217 -12.23 0.58 -21.41
CA ILE A 217 -12.85 -0.75 -21.34
C ILE A 217 -14.02 -0.78 -22.32
N ARG A 218 -14.16 -1.92 -22.99
CA ARG A 218 -15.31 -2.24 -23.84
C ARG A 218 -15.94 -3.55 -23.37
N LEU A 219 -17.25 -3.59 -23.34
CA LEU A 219 -17.99 -4.81 -23.07
C LEU A 219 -18.52 -5.43 -24.39
N PRO A 220 -18.65 -6.74 -24.49
CA PRO A 220 -18.32 -7.74 -23.46
C PRO A 220 -16.80 -7.91 -23.25
N ALA A 221 -16.38 -8.22 -22.03
CA ALA A 221 -15.01 -8.51 -21.68
C ALA A 221 -14.86 -9.99 -21.28
N ILE A 222 -13.78 -10.62 -21.72
CA ILE A 222 -13.46 -12.01 -21.38
C ILE A 222 -12.27 -12.01 -20.41
N ILE A 223 -12.43 -12.67 -19.28
CA ILE A 223 -11.36 -12.86 -18.30
C ILE A 223 -10.86 -14.30 -18.40
N ILE A 224 -9.57 -14.47 -18.69
CA ILE A 224 -8.92 -15.77 -18.79
C ILE A 224 -8.21 -16.08 -17.48
N GLY A 225 -8.74 -17.05 -16.74
CA GLY A 225 -8.22 -17.50 -15.44
C GLY A 225 -9.33 -17.65 -14.40
N GLY A 226 -9.06 -18.40 -13.35
CA GLY A 226 -10.03 -18.67 -12.24
C GLY A 226 -9.48 -18.32 -10.86
N GLY A 227 -8.30 -17.70 -10.77
CA GLY A 227 -7.71 -17.29 -9.51
C GLY A 227 -8.22 -15.93 -9.00
N LEU A 228 -7.76 -15.54 -7.83
CA LEU A 228 -8.17 -14.29 -7.17
C LEU A 228 -7.94 -13.05 -8.05
N THR A 229 -6.84 -13.00 -8.80
CA THR A 229 -6.56 -11.90 -9.72
C THR A 229 -7.56 -11.81 -10.87
N ALA A 230 -8.11 -12.95 -11.32
CA ALA A 230 -9.18 -12.95 -12.32
C ALA A 230 -10.49 -12.40 -11.76
N ILE A 231 -10.83 -12.78 -10.53
CA ILE A 231 -11.99 -12.24 -9.80
C ILE A 231 -11.83 -10.73 -9.60
N ASP A 232 -10.65 -10.30 -9.12
CA ASP A 232 -10.32 -8.88 -8.97
C ASP A 232 -10.52 -8.12 -10.29
N SER A 233 -10.05 -8.68 -11.41
CA SER A 233 -10.20 -8.07 -12.73
C SER A 233 -11.66 -7.97 -13.17
N ALA A 234 -12.45 -9.00 -12.93
CA ALA A 234 -13.88 -9.01 -13.27
C ALA A 234 -14.65 -7.94 -12.50
N THR A 235 -14.45 -7.87 -11.18
CA THR A 235 -15.13 -6.89 -10.31
C THR A 235 -14.70 -5.46 -10.64
N GLU A 236 -13.42 -5.24 -10.89
CA GLU A 236 -12.90 -3.91 -11.23
C GLU A 236 -13.36 -3.44 -12.62
N ILE A 237 -13.46 -4.34 -13.60
CA ILE A 237 -14.02 -3.99 -14.92
C ILE A 237 -15.44 -3.49 -14.79
N LEU A 238 -16.28 -4.17 -14.02
CA LEU A 238 -17.67 -3.77 -13.80
C LEU A 238 -17.76 -2.43 -13.08
N SER A 239 -17.02 -2.26 -12.00
CA SER A 239 -17.02 -1.03 -11.20
C SER A 239 -16.49 0.17 -11.99
N TYR A 240 -15.38 -0.01 -12.69
CA TYR A 240 -14.76 1.07 -13.45
C TYR A 240 -15.54 1.42 -14.72
N TYR A 241 -16.22 0.46 -15.34
CA TYR A 241 -17.02 0.74 -16.54
C TYR A 241 -18.07 1.81 -16.30
N ILE A 242 -18.72 1.79 -15.14
CA ILE A 242 -19.70 2.82 -14.74
C ILE A 242 -19.01 4.18 -14.65
N VAL A 243 -17.89 4.27 -13.94
CA VAL A 243 -17.08 5.50 -13.82
C VAL A 243 -16.66 6.03 -15.19
N GLN A 244 -16.24 5.14 -16.09
CA GLN A 244 -15.87 5.49 -17.46
C GLN A 244 -17.05 6.12 -18.23
N ILE A 245 -18.24 5.55 -18.14
CA ILE A 245 -19.44 6.08 -18.81
C ILE A 245 -19.83 7.43 -18.23
N GLU A 246 -19.87 7.57 -16.90
CA GLU A 246 -20.15 8.85 -16.24
C GLU A 246 -19.18 9.95 -16.68
N LYS A 247 -17.89 9.63 -16.78
CA LYS A 247 -16.85 10.56 -17.26
C LYS A 247 -17.06 10.96 -18.72
N PHE A 248 -17.47 10.04 -19.57
CA PHE A 248 -17.74 10.34 -20.97
C PHE A 248 -18.99 11.19 -21.14
N ALA A 249 -20.07 10.85 -20.43
CA ALA A 249 -21.30 11.64 -20.45
C ALA A 249 -21.02 13.09 -20.02
N LYS A 250 -20.39 13.27 -18.87
CA LYS A 250 -20.03 14.59 -18.37
C LYS A 250 -19.23 15.42 -19.38
N ARG A 251 -18.25 14.82 -20.06
CA ARG A 251 -17.42 15.52 -21.07
C ARG A 251 -18.14 15.77 -22.39
N TYR A 252 -19.17 15.02 -22.67
CA TYR A 252 -20.01 15.25 -23.85
C TYR A 252 -20.94 16.44 -23.64
N ASP A 253 -21.40 16.64 -22.40
CA ASP A 253 -22.29 17.75 -22.02
C ASP A 253 -21.55 19.09 -21.84
N GLU A 254 -20.22 19.06 -21.62
CA GLU A 254 -19.34 20.24 -21.56
C GLU A 254 -18.92 20.72 -22.95
#